data_f08bc5bc3353d06684ecf7bf2b75f6ad
#
_entry.id   f08bc5bc3353d06684ecf7bf2b75f6ad
#
_cell.length_a   1.000
_cell.length_b   1.000
_cell.length_c   1.000
_cell.angle_alpha   90.00
_cell.angle_beta   90.00
_cell.angle_gamma   90.00
#
_symmetry.space_group_name_H-M   'P 1'
#
loop_
_entity.id
_entity.type
_entity.pdbx_description
1 polymer ?
#
loop_
_entity_poly.entity_id
_entity_poly.type
_entity_poly.pdbx_seq_one_letter_code
_entity_poly.pdbx_strand_id
1 'polypeptide(L)'
;DEYMPGLRISNTGRRIFMANGMASLFVGASGLKSAQTALNTTAHNLSNINTEGYTRQQIAFRDTHYLRIGGSYASPSASVYGLGVGISEIRRIRDEFIDKAYRTENGRLGYYSNQYKAIEEVEDQFGELQGVTFQDALNNLYTAINELSKEPASTVKRSSLIQNASALVTRSDAIYSGLKDYQETLNIDVANAINKINAYGEKIFSLNKQIAKIEGTGVENANDLRDQRDKALDELSEYIDISYYEVQGGEIYVN
;
A
#
# COMPACT_ATOMS: atom_id res chain seq x y z
N ASP A 1 -93.54 -1.81 -9.20
CA ASP A 1 -92.44 -2.43 -8.52
C ASP A 1 -91.20 -2.23 -9.35
N GLU A 2 -90.44 -1.18 -9.01
CA GLU A 2 -89.24 -0.78 -9.69
C GLU A 2 -88.03 -1.38 -8.88
N TYR A 3 -87.36 -2.33 -9.50
CA TYR A 3 -86.21 -2.98 -8.92
C TYR A 3 -84.97 -2.17 -9.26
N MET A 4 -84.33 -1.48 -8.30
CA MET A 4 -83.07 -0.81 -8.41
C MET A 4 -81.95 -1.89 -8.26
N PRO A 5 -81.06 -2.07 -9.21
CA PRO A 5 -79.88 -2.95 -9.02
C PRO A 5 -78.80 -2.19 -8.20
N GLY A 6 -78.54 -2.72 -7.00
CA GLY A 6 -77.49 -2.21 -6.11
C GLY A 6 -76.12 -2.20 -6.75
N LEU A 7 -75.44 -1.05 -6.63
CA LEU A 7 -74.05 -0.88 -7.03
C LEU A 7 -73.14 -1.77 -6.16
N ARG A 8 -72.72 -2.92 -6.68
CA ARG A 8 -71.61 -3.70 -6.12
C ARG A 8 -70.32 -2.95 -6.38
N ILE A 9 -69.87 -2.14 -5.45
CA ILE A 9 -68.52 -1.65 -5.44
C ILE A 9 -67.59 -2.85 -5.26
N SER A 10 -66.90 -3.26 -6.36
CA SER A 10 -66.02 -4.43 -6.35
C SER A 10 -64.89 -4.19 -5.35
N ASN A 11 -64.72 -5.16 -4.46
CA ASN A 11 -63.65 -5.15 -3.40
C ASN A 11 -62.24 -5.21 -3.99
N THR A 12 -62.14 -5.33 -5.31
CA THR A 12 -60.91 -5.37 -6.11
C THR A 12 -60.19 -4.02 -6.17
N GLY A 13 -60.94 -2.88 -6.23
CA GLY A 13 -60.34 -1.54 -6.30
C GLY A 13 -59.65 -1.13 -5.01
N ARG A 14 -60.17 -1.53 -3.83
CA ARG A 14 -59.52 -1.23 -2.54
C ARG A 14 -58.22 -1.99 -2.33
N ARG A 15 -58.10 -3.21 -2.84
CA ARG A 15 -56.86 -3.97 -2.72
C ARG A 15 -55.71 -3.41 -3.60
N ILE A 16 -56.05 -2.84 -4.75
CA ILE A 16 -55.11 -2.26 -5.68
C ILE A 16 -54.56 -0.91 -5.12
N PHE A 17 -55.41 -0.10 -4.49
CA PHE A 17 -54.97 1.16 -3.88
C PHE A 17 -54.07 0.97 -2.66
N MET A 18 -54.33 -0.04 -1.82
CA MET A 18 -53.45 -0.35 -0.68
C MET A 18 -52.10 -0.95 -1.15
N ALA A 19 -52.10 -1.77 -2.18
CA ALA A 19 -50.85 -2.33 -2.72
C ALA A 19 -49.92 -1.24 -3.32
N ASN A 20 -50.50 -0.23 -3.98
CA ASN A 20 -49.73 0.91 -4.52
C ASN A 20 -49.17 1.82 -3.42
N GLY A 21 -49.95 2.07 -2.33
CA GLY A 21 -49.47 2.85 -1.19
C GLY A 21 -48.30 2.19 -0.43
N MET A 22 -48.36 0.89 -0.26
CA MET A 22 -47.27 0.12 0.35
C MET A 22 -46.01 0.09 -0.54
N ALA A 23 -46.14 -0.08 -1.86
CA ALA A 23 -45.04 -0.08 -2.79
C ALA A 23 -44.28 1.26 -2.78
N SER A 24 -44.99 2.40 -2.75
CA SER A 24 -44.35 3.73 -2.68
C SER A 24 -43.59 3.95 -1.36
N LEU A 25 -44.13 3.43 -0.23
CA LEU A 25 -43.45 3.45 1.06
C LEU A 25 -42.14 2.61 1.01
N PHE A 26 -42.15 1.44 0.41
CA PHE A 26 -40.94 0.64 0.24
C PHE A 26 -39.88 1.34 -0.62
N VAL A 27 -40.29 2.00 -1.71
CA VAL A 27 -39.40 2.80 -2.55
C VAL A 27 -38.77 3.94 -1.73
N GLY A 28 -39.56 4.68 -0.97
CA GLY A 28 -39.05 5.74 -0.10
C GLY A 28 -38.13 5.25 1.00
N ALA A 29 -38.49 4.15 1.65
CA ALA A 29 -37.66 3.54 2.70
C ALA A 29 -36.33 2.99 2.15
N SER A 30 -36.35 2.35 0.97
CA SER A 30 -35.13 1.86 0.31
C SER A 30 -34.19 3.00 -0.10
N GLY A 31 -34.76 4.10 -0.62
CA GLY A 31 -34.01 5.31 -0.96
C GLY A 31 -33.37 5.94 0.27
N LEU A 32 -34.11 6.08 1.36
CA LEU A 32 -33.59 6.63 2.61
C LEU A 32 -32.46 5.77 3.20
N LYS A 33 -32.65 4.46 3.25
CA LYS A 33 -31.64 3.51 3.73
C LYS A 33 -30.36 3.59 2.89
N SER A 34 -30.51 3.61 1.58
CA SER A 34 -29.36 3.72 0.65
C SER A 34 -28.62 5.05 0.79
N ALA A 35 -29.37 6.17 0.95
CA ALA A 35 -28.79 7.48 1.21
C ALA A 35 -28.05 7.53 2.56
N GLN A 36 -28.61 6.93 3.61
CA GLN A 36 -27.94 6.85 4.91
C GLN A 36 -26.65 6.06 4.86
N THR A 37 -26.63 4.93 4.14
CA THR A 37 -25.39 4.15 3.96
C THR A 37 -24.36 4.96 3.15
N ALA A 38 -24.78 5.72 2.14
CA ALA A 38 -23.90 6.61 1.39
C ALA A 38 -23.27 7.70 2.28
N LEU A 39 -24.07 8.31 3.16
CA LEU A 39 -23.57 9.27 4.14
C LEU A 39 -22.58 8.62 5.13
N ASN A 40 -22.86 7.41 5.61
CA ASN A 40 -21.95 6.68 6.49
C ASN A 40 -20.63 6.38 5.80
N THR A 41 -20.63 5.94 4.54
CA THR A 41 -19.40 5.71 3.77
C THR A 41 -18.64 7.02 3.53
N THR A 42 -19.34 8.11 3.26
CA THR A 42 -18.72 9.43 3.12
C THR A 42 -18.08 9.90 4.43
N ALA A 43 -18.76 9.73 5.55
CA ALA A 43 -18.24 10.05 6.88
C ALA A 43 -17.01 9.18 7.22
N HIS A 44 -17.05 7.89 6.88
CA HIS A 44 -15.92 6.97 7.03
C HIS A 44 -14.71 7.42 6.19
N ASN A 45 -14.91 7.78 4.92
CA ASN A 45 -13.87 8.34 4.07
C ASN A 45 -13.27 9.63 4.67
N LEU A 46 -14.12 10.53 5.17
CA LEU A 46 -13.68 11.79 5.76
C LEU A 46 -12.88 11.56 7.05
N SER A 47 -13.34 10.65 7.90
CA SER A 47 -12.65 10.32 9.15
C SER A 47 -11.27 9.70 8.93
N ASN A 48 -11.07 9.01 7.80
CA ASN A 48 -9.83 8.32 7.47
C ASN A 48 -8.98 9.04 6.41
N ILE A 49 -9.28 10.30 6.09
CA ILE A 49 -8.57 11.04 5.04
C ILE A 49 -7.06 11.18 5.29
N ASN A 50 -6.65 11.19 6.55
CA ASN A 50 -5.26 11.25 6.98
C ASN A 50 -4.71 9.90 7.46
N THR A 51 -5.47 8.81 7.31
CA THR A 51 -5.02 7.47 7.68
C THR A 51 -4.15 6.90 6.55
N GLU A 52 -2.90 6.65 6.84
CA GLU A 52 -1.95 6.11 5.87
C GLU A 52 -2.38 4.70 5.41
N GLY A 53 -2.38 4.49 4.09
CA GLY A 53 -2.82 3.23 3.48
C GLY A 53 -4.34 3.11 3.31
N TYR A 54 -5.14 4.08 3.78
CA TYR A 54 -6.58 4.07 3.57
C TYR A 54 -6.94 4.38 2.12
N THR A 55 -7.83 3.57 1.55
CA THR A 55 -8.36 3.77 0.20
C THR A 55 -9.81 4.23 0.24
N ARG A 56 -10.12 5.31 -0.47
CA ARG A 56 -11.48 5.84 -0.55
C ARG A 56 -12.46 4.77 -1.03
N GLN A 57 -13.55 4.59 -0.28
CA GLN A 57 -14.63 3.67 -0.61
C GLN A 57 -15.76 4.37 -1.37
N GLN A 58 -16.36 3.66 -2.30
CA GLN A 58 -17.50 4.13 -3.09
C GLN A 58 -18.61 3.09 -3.07
N ILE A 59 -19.86 3.56 -2.91
CA ILE A 59 -21.04 2.71 -3.01
C ILE A 59 -21.45 2.58 -4.47
N ALA A 60 -21.66 1.35 -4.91
CA ALA A 60 -22.36 1.04 -6.15
C ALA A 60 -23.84 0.74 -5.84
N PHE A 61 -24.73 1.56 -6.40
CA PHE A 61 -26.16 1.34 -6.27
C PHE A 61 -26.63 0.36 -7.36
N ARG A 62 -27.72 -0.34 -7.07
CA ARG A 62 -28.45 -1.18 -8.05
C ARG A 62 -29.94 -1.00 -7.90
N ASP A 63 -30.65 -1.26 -8.98
CA ASP A 63 -32.11 -1.36 -8.94
C ASP A 63 -32.50 -2.58 -8.08
N THR A 64 -33.59 -2.43 -7.33
CA THR A 64 -34.24 -3.57 -6.70
C THR A 64 -35.22 -4.22 -7.68
N HIS A 65 -35.81 -5.34 -7.25
CA HIS A 65 -36.74 -6.11 -8.09
C HIS A 65 -37.90 -5.26 -8.56
N TYR A 66 -38.41 -5.61 -9.73
CA TYR A 66 -39.60 -5.01 -10.30
C TYR A 66 -40.84 -5.82 -9.93
N LEU A 67 -41.88 -5.12 -9.46
CA LEU A 67 -43.19 -5.72 -9.24
C LEU A 67 -44.05 -5.56 -10.51
N ARG A 68 -44.53 -6.67 -11.04
CA ARG A 68 -45.54 -6.64 -12.10
C ARG A 68 -46.94 -6.74 -11.53
N ILE A 69 -47.80 -5.80 -11.93
CA ILE A 69 -49.18 -5.82 -11.57
C ILE A 69 -50.02 -5.98 -12.84
N GLY A 70 -50.76 -7.11 -12.92
CA GLY A 70 -51.70 -7.43 -13.99
C GLY A 70 -51.09 -8.12 -15.21
N GLY A 71 -51.76 -9.15 -15.68
CA GLY A 71 -51.53 -9.80 -16.97
C GLY A 71 -50.39 -10.79 -17.09
N SER A 72 -50.45 -11.63 -18.14
CA SER A 72 -49.39 -12.52 -18.60
C SER A 72 -48.23 -11.73 -19.17
N TYR A 73 -47.02 -12.32 -19.23
CA TYR A 73 -45.79 -11.71 -19.78
C TYR A 73 -45.94 -11.10 -21.19
N ALA A 74 -46.99 -11.45 -21.93
CA ALA A 74 -47.27 -10.98 -23.28
C ALA A 74 -48.37 -9.89 -23.33
N SER A 75 -48.92 -9.41 -22.18
CA SER A 75 -50.03 -8.43 -22.20
C SER A 75 -49.50 -7.01 -22.24
N PRO A 76 -49.94 -6.18 -23.20
CA PRO A 76 -49.58 -4.77 -23.29
C PRO A 76 -50.08 -3.90 -22.11
N SER A 77 -50.96 -4.43 -21.25
CA SER A 77 -51.51 -3.76 -20.09
C SER A 77 -50.77 -4.09 -18.77
N ALA A 78 -49.67 -4.82 -18.81
CA ALA A 78 -48.86 -5.10 -17.61
C ALA A 78 -48.08 -3.84 -17.18
N SER A 79 -48.38 -3.30 -16.02
CA SER A 79 -47.59 -2.22 -15.41
C SER A 79 -46.48 -2.80 -14.59
N VAL A 80 -45.28 -2.30 -14.82
CA VAL A 80 -44.03 -2.69 -14.08
C VAL A 80 -43.66 -1.55 -13.15
N TYR A 81 -43.56 -1.84 -11.86
CA TYR A 81 -43.18 -0.87 -10.83
C TYR A 81 -41.83 -1.30 -10.25
N GLY A 82 -40.83 -0.38 -10.25
CA GLY A 82 -39.58 -0.56 -9.54
C GLY A 82 -39.80 -0.48 -8.03
N LEU A 83 -39.18 -1.35 -7.27
CA LEU A 83 -39.30 -1.39 -5.79
C LEU A 83 -38.20 -0.56 -5.09
N GLY A 84 -37.56 0.34 -5.83
CA GLY A 84 -36.59 1.28 -5.30
C GLY A 84 -35.14 0.95 -5.60
N VAL A 85 -34.23 1.40 -4.75
CA VAL A 85 -32.77 1.27 -4.90
C VAL A 85 -32.18 0.40 -3.80
N GLY A 86 -31.23 -0.44 -4.16
CA GLY A 86 -30.41 -1.23 -3.24
C GLY A 86 -28.93 -0.88 -3.40
N ILE A 87 -28.11 -1.40 -2.50
CA ILE A 87 -26.66 -1.32 -2.60
C ILE A 87 -26.19 -2.62 -3.26
N SER A 88 -25.38 -2.50 -4.32
CA SER A 88 -24.75 -3.65 -4.95
C SER A 88 -23.53 -4.07 -4.14
N GLU A 89 -22.63 -3.11 -3.92
CA GLU A 89 -21.38 -3.32 -3.17
C GLU A 89 -20.82 -1.98 -2.67
N ILE A 90 -19.93 -2.05 -1.70
CA ILE A 90 -19.04 -0.95 -1.30
C ILE A 90 -17.64 -1.35 -1.74
N ARG A 91 -17.12 -0.66 -2.75
CA ARG A 91 -15.82 -0.97 -3.36
C ARG A 91 -14.80 0.10 -3.07
N ARG A 92 -13.53 -0.29 -3.04
CA ARG A 92 -12.39 0.63 -3.00
C ARG A 92 -12.13 1.23 -4.38
N ILE A 93 -11.71 2.48 -4.40
CA ILE A 93 -11.26 3.15 -5.64
C ILE A 93 -9.73 3.07 -5.67
N ARG A 94 -9.23 2.01 -6.27
CA ARG A 94 -7.80 1.73 -6.40
C ARG A 94 -7.50 1.24 -7.81
N ASP A 95 -6.29 1.54 -8.31
CA ASP A 95 -5.81 1.13 -9.61
C ASP A 95 -4.62 0.19 -9.44
N GLU A 96 -4.79 -1.08 -9.76
CA GLU A 96 -3.77 -2.12 -9.62
C GLU A 96 -2.53 -1.87 -10.49
N PHE A 97 -2.69 -1.20 -11.63
CA PHE A 97 -1.55 -0.87 -12.49
C PHE A 97 -0.65 0.16 -11.81
N ILE A 98 -1.25 1.19 -11.20
CA ILE A 98 -0.51 2.21 -10.44
C ILE A 98 0.14 1.57 -9.21
N ASP A 99 -0.54 0.66 -8.52
CA ASP A 99 0.02 -0.05 -7.36
C ASP A 99 1.27 -0.85 -7.73
N LYS A 100 1.22 -1.59 -8.84
CA LYS A 100 2.37 -2.34 -9.34
C LYS A 100 3.54 -1.42 -9.71
N ALA A 101 3.24 -0.33 -10.42
CA ALA A 101 4.26 0.66 -10.78
C ALA A 101 4.88 1.29 -9.52
N TYR A 102 4.05 1.67 -8.54
CA TYR A 102 4.53 2.22 -7.26
C TYR A 102 5.46 1.25 -6.54
N ARG A 103 5.09 -0.02 -6.40
CA ARG A 103 5.89 -1.04 -5.71
C ARG A 103 7.23 -1.27 -6.42
N THR A 104 7.25 -1.28 -7.75
CA THR A 104 8.49 -1.38 -8.53
C THR A 104 9.41 -0.18 -8.29
N GLU A 105 8.87 1.05 -8.32
CA GLU A 105 9.68 2.25 -8.08
C GLU A 105 10.11 2.39 -6.62
N ASN A 106 9.27 1.94 -5.66
CA ASN A 106 9.62 1.89 -4.24
C ASN A 106 10.80 0.94 -3.98
N GLY A 107 10.82 -0.23 -4.62
CA GLY A 107 11.97 -1.14 -4.56
C GLY A 107 13.25 -0.54 -5.14
N ARG A 108 13.14 0.19 -6.26
CA ARG A 108 14.28 0.94 -6.84
C ARG A 108 14.78 2.04 -5.90
N LEU A 109 13.85 2.77 -5.28
CA LEU A 109 14.19 3.80 -4.29
C LEU A 109 14.96 3.18 -3.11
N GLY A 110 14.47 2.06 -2.57
CA GLY A 110 15.14 1.31 -1.50
C GLY A 110 16.56 0.90 -1.90
N TYR A 111 16.72 0.32 -3.09
CA TYR A 111 18.03 -0.09 -3.61
C TYR A 111 19.02 1.08 -3.72
N TYR A 112 18.64 2.16 -4.42
CA TYR A 112 19.55 3.29 -4.63
C TYR A 112 19.80 4.08 -3.35
N SER A 113 18.82 4.18 -2.45
CA SER A 113 18.99 4.83 -1.15
C SER A 113 20.02 4.10 -0.28
N ASN A 114 19.95 2.77 -0.23
CA ASN A 114 20.92 1.97 0.52
C ASN A 114 22.31 2.00 -0.13
N GLN A 115 22.38 1.97 -1.46
CA GLN A 115 23.64 2.12 -2.19
C GLN A 115 24.29 3.48 -1.91
N TYR A 116 23.50 4.56 -1.95
CA TYR A 116 23.98 5.90 -1.65
C TYR A 116 24.55 6.00 -0.23
N LYS A 117 23.79 5.50 0.77
CA LYS A 117 24.26 5.47 2.17
C LYS A 117 25.55 4.68 2.34
N ALA A 118 25.66 3.55 1.65
CA ALA A 118 26.87 2.74 1.73
C ALA A 118 28.10 3.44 1.13
N ILE A 119 27.93 4.14 0.02
CA ILE A 119 29.01 4.93 -0.60
C ILE A 119 29.39 6.12 0.28
N GLU A 120 28.41 6.85 0.83
CA GLU A 120 28.62 7.97 1.74
C GLU A 120 29.44 7.54 2.96
N GLU A 121 29.12 6.41 3.59
CA GLU A 121 29.87 5.88 4.72
C GLU A 121 31.33 5.50 4.33
N VAL A 122 31.51 4.91 3.15
CA VAL A 122 32.85 4.61 2.64
C VAL A 122 33.65 5.89 2.39
N GLU A 123 33.04 6.94 1.81
CA GLU A 123 33.70 8.24 1.61
C GLU A 123 34.10 8.88 2.95
N ASP A 124 33.25 8.79 3.98
CA ASP A 124 33.53 9.30 5.31
C ASP A 124 34.74 8.57 5.96
N GLN A 125 34.86 7.26 5.79
CA GLN A 125 35.99 6.48 6.29
C GLN A 125 37.33 6.90 5.63
N PHE A 126 37.31 7.26 4.35
CA PHE A 126 38.50 7.81 3.67
C PHE A 126 38.81 9.24 4.10
N GLY A 127 37.87 9.95 4.74
CA GLY A 127 38.03 11.31 5.21
C GLY A 127 37.99 12.36 4.10
N GLU A 128 37.36 12.03 2.96
CA GLU A 128 37.29 12.94 1.79
C GLU A 128 36.50 14.23 2.12
N LEU A 129 35.58 14.18 3.09
CA LEU A 129 34.72 15.32 3.47
C LEU A 129 35.30 16.17 4.61
N GLN A 130 36.09 15.60 5.54
CA GLN A 130 36.62 16.33 6.69
C GLN A 130 37.93 15.73 7.23
N GLY A 131 38.97 16.58 7.35
CA GLY A 131 40.22 16.22 8.04
C GLY A 131 41.39 15.88 7.11
N VAL A 132 42.37 15.13 7.62
CA VAL A 132 43.51 14.64 6.81
C VAL A 132 43.04 13.42 6.01
N THR A 133 42.86 13.62 4.74
CA THR A 133 42.42 12.57 3.82
C THR A 133 43.47 11.46 3.64
N PHE A 134 43.08 10.30 3.19
CA PHE A 134 44.02 9.25 2.79
C PHE A 134 44.94 9.75 1.67
N GLN A 135 44.42 10.54 0.75
CA GLN A 135 45.13 11.18 -0.32
C GLN A 135 46.24 12.12 0.20
N ASP A 136 45.96 12.93 1.26
CA ASP A 136 46.98 13.80 1.86
C ASP A 136 48.09 13.00 2.49
N ALA A 137 47.80 11.93 3.21
CA ALA A 137 48.81 11.05 3.78
C ALA A 137 49.71 10.42 2.70
N LEU A 138 49.15 10.01 1.57
CA LEU A 138 49.88 9.48 0.42
C LEU A 138 50.74 10.56 -0.25
N ASN A 139 50.21 11.77 -0.45
CA ASN A 139 50.92 12.92 -1.02
C ASN A 139 52.09 13.35 -0.13
N ASN A 140 51.89 13.36 1.19
CA ASN A 140 52.94 13.69 2.18
C ASN A 140 54.07 12.66 2.13
N LEU A 141 53.76 11.37 2.04
CA LEU A 141 54.76 10.32 1.87
C LEU A 141 55.54 10.51 0.55
N TYR A 142 54.80 10.74 -0.55
CA TYR A 142 55.45 10.97 -1.86
C TYR A 142 56.40 12.19 -1.81
N THR A 143 55.97 13.29 -1.18
CA THR A 143 56.78 14.47 -0.99
C THR A 143 58.05 14.18 -0.16
N ALA A 144 57.91 13.43 0.94
CA ALA A 144 59.01 13.03 1.77
C ALA A 144 60.03 12.16 1.04
N ILE A 145 59.60 11.26 0.15
CA ILE A 145 60.48 10.44 -0.71
C ILE A 145 61.26 11.38 -1.67
N ASN A 146 60.57 12.30 -2.33
CA ASN A 146 61.21 13.26 -3.25
C ASN A 146 62.25 14.14 -2.56
N GLU A 147 61.95 14.62 -1.37
CA GLU A 147 62.88 15.43 -0.57
C GLU A 147 64.09 14.64 -0.11
N LEU A 148 63.92 13.38 0.31
CA LEU A 148 65.02 12.49 0.64
C LEU A 148 65.90 12.16 -0.58
N SER A 149 65.31 12.03 -1.77
CA SER A 149 66.07 11.75 -3.01
C SER A 149 67.06 12.86 -3.36
N LYS A 150 66.72 14.11 -3.00
CA LYS A 150 67.60 15.31 -3.21
C LYS A 150 68.81 15.33 -2.26
N GLU A 151 68.61 14.86 -1.01
CA GLU A 151 69.64 14.83 0.04
C GLU A 151 69.63 13.54 0.81
N PRO A 152 70.15 12.42 0.31
CA PRO A 152 70.05 11.11 0.91
C PRO A 152 70.81 10.95 2.25
N ALA A 153 71.80 11.83 2.51
CA ALA A 153 72.57 11.82 3.75
C ALA A 153 71.90 12.56 4.91
N SER A 154 70.82 13.30 4.67
CA SER A 154 70.13 14.11 5.68
C SER A 154 69.34 13.20 6.65
N THR A 155 69.71 13.21 7.94
CA THR A 155 69.00 12.49 9.00
C THR A 155 67.60 13.05 9.24
N VAL A 156 67.41 14.37 9.07
CA VAL A 156 66.11 15.03 9.19
C VAL A 156 65.12 14.53 8.14
N LYS A 157 65.57 14.45 6.87
CA LYS A 157 64.73 13.94 5.76
C LYS A 157 64.40 12.45 5.91
N ARG A 158 65.33 11.65 6.43
CA ARG A 158 65.05 10.22 6.77
C ARG A 158 64.01 10.09 7.87
N SER A 159 64.10 10.93 8.94
CA SER A 159 63.11 10.93 10.01
C SER A 159 61.74 11.36 9.49
N SER A 160 61.69 12.38 8.62
CA SER A 160 60.43 12.84 8.00
C SER A 160 59.79 11.75 7.15
N LEU A 161 60.56 11.00 6.34
CA LEU A 161 60.07 9.87 5.61
C LEU A 161 59.43 8.81 6.50
N ILE A 162 60.13 8.42 7.59
CA ILE A 162 59.63 7.43 8.55
C ILE A 162 58.34 7.90 9.18
N GLN A 163 58.24 9.19 9.59
CA GLN A 163 57.02 9.77 10.19
C GLN A 163 55.83 9.73 9.21
N ASN A 164 56.04 10.15 7.93
CA ASN A 164 54.98 10.14 6.93
C ASN A 164 54.57 8.70 6.53
N ALA A 165 55.53 7.77 6.49
CA ALA A 165 55.19 6.36 6.27
C ALA A 165 54.38 5.78 7.45
N SER A 166 54.78 6.07 8.71
CA SER A 166 54.01 5.67 9.87
C SER A 166 52.61 6.28 9.90
N ALA A 167 52.51 7.56 9.56
CA ALA A 167 51.21 8.23 9.46
C ALA A 167 50.29 7.57 8.41
N LEU A 168 50.80 7.21 7.23
CA LEU A 168 50.05 6.49 6.20
C LEU A 168 49.57 5.12 6.69
N VAL A 169 50.44 4.35 7.35
CA VAL A 169 50.09 3.02 7.91
C VAL A 169 48.98 3.21 8.95
N THR A 170 49.15 4.12 9.90
CA THR A 170 48.13 4.39 10.93
C THR A 170 46.80 4.80 10.32
N ARG A 171 46.80 5.63 9.26
CA ARG A 171 45.56 6.00 8.55
C ARG A 171 44.95 4.82 7.83
N SER A 172 45.76 3.97 7.18
CA SER A 172 45.28 2.76 6.51
C SER A 172 44.64 1.78 7.49
N ASP A 173 45.25 1.58 8.67
CA ASP A 173 44.71 0.72 9.72
C ASP A 173 43.38 1.27 10.26
N ALA A 174 43.27 2.58 10.43
CA ALA A 174 42.01 3.22 10.86
C ALA A 174 40.91 3.02 9.85
N ILE A 175 41.19 3.24 8.55
CA ILE A 175 40.22 3.01 7.47
C ILE A 175 39.81 1.52 7.42
N TYR A 176 40.77 0.62 7.50
CA TYR A 176 40.48 -0.82 7.49
C TYR A 176 39.57 -1.22 8.65
N SER A 177 39.86 -0.75 9.85
CA SER A 177 39.03 -1.01 11.03
C SER A 177 37.63 -0.42 10.89
N GLY A 178 37.53 0.84 10.45
CA GLY A 178 36.23 1.48 10.21
C GLY A 178 35.38 0.75 9.16
N LEU A 179 35.97 0.35 8.04
CA LEU A 179 35.25 -0.43 7.01
C LEU A 179 34.85 -1.82 7.53
N LYS A 180 35.65 -2.44 8.38
CA LYS A 180 35.30 -3.72 9.02
C LYS A 180 34.13 -3.56 9.98
N ASP A 181 34.13 -2.54 10.83
CA ASP A 181 33.05 -2.23 11.76
C ASP A 181 31.75 -1.91 10.98
N TYR A 182 31.88 -1.19 9.86
CA TYR A 182 30.76 -0.92 8.96
C TYR A 182 30.21 -2.21 8.31
N GLN A 183 31.08 -3.12 7.89
CA GLN A 183 30.66 -4.42 7.40
C GLN A 183 29.85 -5.22 8.42
N GLU A 184 30.27 -5.18 9.70
CA GLU A 184 29.52 -5.82 10.79
C GLU A 184 28.16 -5.17 10.99
N THR A 185 28.07 -3.83 10.90
CA THR A 185 26.79 -3.08 10.94
C THR A 185 25.89 -3.48 9.80
N LEU A 186 26.39 -3.56 8.55
CA LEU A 186 25.61 -4.02 7.39
C LEU A 186 25.06 -5.43 7.58
N ASN A 187 25.84 -6.35 8.18
CA ASN A 187 25.35 -7.69 8.47
C ASN A 187 24.17 -7.70 9.46
N ILE A 188 24.21 -6.82 10.46
CA ILE A 188 23.10 -6.63 11.40
C ILE A 188 21.88 -6.05 10.67
N ASP A 189 22.08 -5.07 9.80
CA ASP A 189 21.00 -4.45 9.03
C ASP A 189 20.35 -5.45 8.08
N VAL A 190 21.11 -6.32 7.44
CA VAL A 190 20.59 -7.43 6.61
C VAL A 190 19.74 -8.38 7.47
N ALA A 191 20.22 -8.76 8.66
CA ALA A 191 19.44 -9.63 9.56
C ALA A 191 18.13 -8.96 9.99
N ASN A 192 18.16 -7.67 10.30
CA ASN A 192 16.97 -6.89 10.64
C ASN A 192 15.99 -6.78 9.46
N ALA A 193 16.50 -6.58 8.24
CA ALA A 193 15.69 -6.55 7.03
C ALA A 193 14.99 -7.89 6.79
N ILE A 194 15.69 -9.01 6.95
CA ILE A 194 15.11 -10.36 6.83
C ILE A 194 13.99 -10.57 7.85
N ASN A 195 14.19 -10.13 9.10
CA ASN A 195 13.16 -10.23 10.13
C ASN A 195 11.91 -9.41 9.77
N LYS A 196 12.07 -8.20 9.22
CA LYS A 196 10.96 -7.38 8.74
C LYS A 196 10.23 -8.03 7.56
N ILE A 197 10.97 -8.56 6.58
CA ILE A 197 10.40 -9.29 5.43
C ILE A 197 9.52 -10.45 5.92
N ASN A 198 10.03 -11.25 6.85
CA ASN A 198 9.28 -12.36 7.43
C ASN A 198 8.02 -11.88 8.17
N ALA A 199 8.12 -10.80 8.95
CA ALA A 199 6.97 -10.22 9.65
C ALA A 199 5.89 -9.70 8.69
N TYR A 200 6.28 -9.06 7.58
CA TYR A 200 5.33 -8.66 6.53
C TYR A 200 4.70 -9.89 5.84
N GLY A 201 5.47 -10.93 5.57
CA GLY A 201 4.96 -12.19 5.02
C GLY A 201 3.88 -12.82 5.92
N GLU A 202 4.14 -12.92 7.23
CA GLU A 202 3.18 -13.43 8.21
C GLU A 202 1.94 -12.54 8.30
N LYS A 203 2.11 -11.22 8.28
CA LYS A 203 1.00 -10.25 8.28
C LYS A 203 0.12 -10.40 7.05
N ILE A 204 0.72 -10.46 5.85
CA ILE A 204 -0.01 -10.67 4.59
C ILE A 204 -0.76 -12.00 4.60
N PHE A 205 -0.13 -13.08 5.05
CA PHE A 205 -0.77 -14.39 5.18
C PHE A 205 -1.97 -14.38 6.13
N SER A 206 -1.83 -13.73 7.29
CA SER A 206 -2.92 -13.56 8.26
C SER A 206 -4.08 -12.77 7.68
N LEU A 207 -3.78 -11.64 6.99
CA LEU A 207 -4.79 -10.80 6.33
C LEU A 207 -5.49 -11.54 5.20
N ASN A 208 -4.77 -12.32 4.39
CA ASN A 208 -5.37 -13.16 3.35
C ASN A 208 -6.43 -14.09 3.93
N LYS A 209 -6.12 -14.80 5.03
CA LYS A 209 -7.09 -15.69 5.69
C LYS A 209 -8.34 -14.98 6.20
N GLN A 210 -8.17 -13.76 6.73
CA GLN A 210 -9.28 -12.96 7.22
C GLN A 210 -10.14 -12.45 6.06
N ILE A 211 -9.53 -11.99 4.97
CA ILE A 211 -10.21 -11.54 3.76
C ILE A 211 -11.01 -12.70 3.15
N ALA A 212 -10.38 -13.86 2.94
CA ALA A 212 -11.04 -15.03 2.38
C ALA A 212 -12.24 -15.49 3.22
N LYS A 213 -12.16 -15.37 4.55
CA LYS A 213 -13.28 -15.70 5.45
C LYS A 213 -14.48 -14.77 5.27
N ILE A 214 -14.26 -13.47 5.04
CA ILE A 214 -15.32 -12.48 4.86
C ILE A 214 -15.87 -12.56 3.43
N GLU A 215 -14.98 -12.55 2.44
CA GLU A 215 -15.35 -12.48 1.02
C GLU A 215 -15.79 -13.84 0.43
N GLY A 216 -15.44 -14.95 1.09
CA GLY A 216 -15.86 -16.29 0.67
C GLY A 216 -17.38 -16.49 0.64
N THR A 217 -18.14 -15.60 1.29
CA THR A 217 -19.61 -15.57 1.22
C THR A 217 -20.15 -14.86 -0.01
N GLY A 218 -19.31 -14.05 -0.70
CA GLY A 218 -19.68 -13.23 -1.87
C GLY A 218 -20.66 -12.08 -1.58
N VAL A 219 -20.88 -11.75 -0.30
CA VAL A 219 -21.86 -10.73 0.14
C VAL A 219 -21.18 -9.42 0.51
N GLU A 220 -19.98 -9.47 1.06
CA GLU A 220 -19.28 -8.33 1.64
C GLU A 220 -17.82 -8.28 1.19
N ASN A 221 -17.28 -7.08 0.94
CA ASN A 221 -15.87 -6.85 0.64
C ASN A 221 -15.13 -6.45 1.93
N ALA A 222 -14.01 -7.07 2.20
CA ALA A 222 -13.16 -6.81 3.37
C ALA A 222 -12.25 -5.60 3.13
N ASN A 223 -12.82 -4.43 2.80
CA ASN A 223 -12.10 -3.25 2.31
C ASN A 223 -10.96 -2.82 3.25
N ASP A 224 -11.21 -2.73 4.56
CA ASP A 224 -10.21 -2.26 5.53
C ASP A 224 -9.05 -3.26 5.71
N LEU A 225 -9.33 -4.57 5.61
CA LEU A 225 -8.28 -5.61 5.64
C LEU A 225 -7.47 -5.62 4.34
N ARG A 226 -8.13 -5.36 3.23
CA ARG A 226 -7.44 -5.19 1.94
C ARG A 226 -6.53 -3.97 1.95
N ASP A 227 -6.94 -2.85 2.56
CA ASP A 227 -6.09 -1.65 2.71
C ASP A 227 -4.87 -1.95 3.59
N GLN A 228 -5.04 -2.67 4.70
CA GLN A 228 -3.92 -3.09 5.56
C GLN A 228 -2.96 -4.04 4.84
N ARG A 229 -3.48 -4.94 3.99
CA ARG A 229 -2.66 -5.85 3.18
C ARG A 229 -1.89 -5.11 2.10
N ASP A 230 -2.54 -4.21 1.41
CA ASP A 230 -1.89 -3.40 0.38
C ASP A 230 -0.79 -2.53 0.97
N LYS A 231 -1.02 -1.92 2.15
CA LYS A 231 0.03 -1.22 2.90
C LYS A 231 1.20 -2.15 3.26
N ALA A 232 0.93 -3.36 3.71
CA ALA A 232 1.99 -4.33 4.00
C ALA A 232 2.78 -4.74 2.76
N LEU A 233 2.14 -4.83 1.58
CA LEU A 233 2.81 -5.07 0.30
C LEU A 233 3.65 -3.87 -0.14
N ASP A 234 3.15 -2.65 0.06
CA ASP A 234 3.86 -1.41 -0.24
C ASP A 234 5.13 -1.30 0.63
N GLU A 235 5.01 -1.59 1.93
CA GLU A 235 6.15 -1.62 2.87
C GLU A 235 7.14 -2.76 2.56
N LEU A 236 6.67 -3.94 2.14
CA LEU A 236 7.53 -5.07 1.73
C LEU A 236 8.33 -4.75 0.46
N SER A 237 7.73 -4.03 -0.48
CA SER A 237 8.37 -3.67 -1.74
C SER A 237 9.61 -2.78 -1.61
N GLU A 238 9.81 -2.11 -0.47
CA GLU A 238 11.02 -1.35 -0.16
C GLU A 238 12.25 -2.28 0.05
N TYR A 239 12.01 -3.51 0.55
CA TYR A 239 13.07 -4.46 0.91
C TYR A 239 13.39 -5.47 -0.17
N ILE A 240 12.37 -5.90 -0.94
CA ILE A 240 12.51 -6.92 -1.99
C ILE A 240 11.64 -6.59 -3.20
N ASP A 241 12.08 -7.01 -4.37
CA ASP A 241 11.22 -6.98 -5.57
C ASP A 241 10.15 -8.06 -5.44
N ILE A 242 8.88 -7.65 -5.53
CA ILE A 242 7.74 -8.54 -5.36
C ILE A 242 6.89 -8.59 -6.63
N SER A 243 6.51 -9.78 -7.01
CA SER A 243 5.41 -10.00 -7.94
C SER A 243 4.25 -10.69 -7.23
N TYR A 244 3.03 -10.33 -7.57
CA TYR A 244 1.86 -10.89 -6.92
C TYR A 244 0.68 -11.00 -7.88
N TYR A 245 -0.23 -11.91 -7.58
CA TYR A 245 -1.52 -12.05 -8.25
C TYR A 245 -2.61 -12.40 -7.24
N GLU A 246 -3.81 -11.91 -7.51
CA GLU A 246 -4.99 -12.19 -6.69
C GLU A 246 -5.78 -13.36 -7.30
N VAL A 247 -6.23 -14.27 -6.46
CA VAL A 247 -7.09 -15.39 -6.85
C VAL A 247 -8.53 -15.14 -6.43
N GLN A 248 -9.45 -15.94 -7.00
CA GLN A 248 -10.85 -15.89 -6.63
C GLN A 248 -11.00 -16.17 -5.12
N GLY A 249 -11.68 -15.25 -4.40
CA GLY A 249 -11.79 -15.30 -2.94
C GLY A 249 -10.94 -14.24 -2.23
N GLY A 250 -10.25 -13.38 -3.00
CA GLY A 250 -9.56 -12.22 -2.46
C GLY A 250 -8.17 -12.48 -1.86
N GLU A 251 -7.66 -13.71 -1.92
CA GLU A 251 -6.29 -14.03 -1.49
C GLU A 251 -5.26 -13.57 -2.51
N ILE A 252 -4.11 -13.06 -2.04
CA ILE A 252 -2.95 -12.70 -2.86
C ILE A 252 -1.82 -13.67 -2.60
N TYR A 253 -1.23 -14.16 -3.69
CA TYR A 253 0.03 -14.91 -3.67
C TYR A 253 1.17 -13.98 -4.08
N VAL A 254 2.20 -13.92 -3.23
CA VAL A 254 3.42 -13.12 -3.44
C VAL A 254 4.57 -14.05 -3.81
N ASN A 255 5.31 -13.70 -4.88
CA ASN A 255 6.48 -14.41 -5.37
C ASN A 255 7.72 -13.49 -5.35
#